data_8c1c4b697366568d672fe178b5fd602c
#
_entry.id   8c1c4b697366568d672fe178b5fd602c
#
_cell.length_a   1.000
_cell.length_b   1.000
_cell.length_c   1.000
_cell.angle_alpha   90.00
_cell.angle_beta   90.00
_cell.angle_gamma   90.00
#
_symmetry.space_group_name_H-M   'P 1'
#
loop_
_entity.id
_entity.type
_entity.pdbx_description
1 polymer ?
#
loop_
_entity_poly.entity_id
_entity_poly.type
_entity_poly.pdbx_seq_one_letter_code
_entity_poly.pdbx_strand_id
1 'polypeptide(L)'
;MEAPLLVPHVLDVMHIEKNICDSILGTLLDIEGKTKDTVNARLDLLDMRIRPNQHLKEDGNTVRKPKACYVLAKEKRIELCNFLKSIKFPHGYAANLAKRISSDGSKVQGLKTHDCHVLLQRILPTGLRGFVEKKPVLGICGELYETIAELGKFFRELCSRNLRIDVINRLKRDIVLILCKLEKIYPPAFFDVMVHLAVHLPDQILLTGPVQYGWMYPIERRMGTFKNSMRNRARPEGSIVEAYAATDTLTFCSRYIEDVDTRFNRDAHGASGDEPVEDDISVFMHGVKLMGGSSVDRASDEDLEKLVWYVLNNCDEVYPYVE
;
A
#
# COMPACT_ATOMS: atom_id res chain seq x y z
N MET A 1 -21.79 24.73 29.41
CA MET A 1 -20.44 24.11 29.32
C MET A 1 -20.44 23.26 28.06
N GLU A 2 -19.71 23.66 27.05
CA GLU A 2 -19.50 22.82 25.87
C GLU A 2 -18.73 21.58 26.29
N ALA A 3 -19.18 20.39 25.87
CA ALA A 3 -18.44 19.16 26.09
C ALA A 3 -17.08 19.27 25.39
N PRO A 4 -15.96 18.90 26.04
CA PRO A 4 -14.67 18.95 25.41
C PRO A 4 -14.65 18.05 24.17
N LEU A 5 -14.08 18.52 23.08
CA LEU A 5 -13.84 17.72 21.87
C LEU A 5 -12.96 16.52 22.25
N LEU A 6 -13.51 15.31 22.08
CA LEU A 6 -12.78 14.07 22.38
C LEU A 6 -11.63 13.83 21.39
N VAL A 7 -11.76 14.34 20.17
CA VAL A 7 -10.75 14.24 19.11
C VAL A 7 -10.65 15.61 18.42
N PRO A 8 -9.61 16.40 18.70
CA PRO A 8 -9.42 17.71 18.05
C PRO A 8 -9.05 17.59 16.55
N HIS A 9 -8.49 16.47 16.14
CA HIS A 9 -8.15 16.14 14.75
C HIS A 9 -8.13 14.63 14.55
N VAL A 10 -8.32 14.20 13.32
CA VAL A 10 -8.31 12.78 12.94
C VAL A 10 -6.91 12.41 12.45
N LEU A 11 -6.35 11.31 12.99
CA LEU A 11 -5.09 10.75 12.52
C LEU A 11 -5.29 10.13 11.13
N ASP A 12 -4.43 10.46 10.19
CA ASP A 12 -4.44 9.84 8.86
C ASP A 12 -3.80 8.46 8.91
N VAL A 13 -4.65 7.43 8.95
CA VAL A 13 -4.24 6.02 8.97
C VAL A 13 -3.33 5.67 7.81
N MET A 14 -3.64 6.18 6.61
CA MET A 14 -2.84 5.90 5.40
C MET A 14 -1.43 6.49 5.50
N HIS A 15 -1.30 7.65 6.11
CA HIS A 15 0.00 8.27 6.32
C HIS A 15 0.84 7.53 7.37
N ILE A 16 0.20 7.09 8.46
CA ILE A 16 0.85 6.26 9.49
C ILE A 16 1.31 4.94 8.88
N GLU A 17 0.44 4.24 8.18
CA GLU A 17 0.75 2.98 7.50
C GLU A 17 1.90 3.12 6.51
N LYS A 18 1.90 4.22 5.73
CA LYS A 18 2.98 4.54 4.79
C LYS A 18 4.33 4.68 5.49
N ASN A 19 4.41 5.42 6.58
CA ASN A 19 5.67 5.62 7.30
C ASN A 19 6.19 4.33 7.91
N ILE A 20 5.31 3.50 8.47
CA ILE A 20 5.66 2.17 8.97
C ILE A 20 6.17 1.28 7.85
N CYS A 21 5.48 1.24 6.71
CA CYS A 21 5.88 0.49 5.53
C CYS A 21 7.24 0.95 4.98
N ASP A 22 7.46 2.26 4.86
CA ASP A 22 8.75 2.84 4.44
C ASP A 22 9.89 2.47 5.41
N SER A 23 9.64 2.46 6.72
CA SER A 23 10.61 2.06 7.74
C SER A 23 10.95 0.56 7.67
N ILE A 24 9.94 -0.30 7.47
CA ILE A 24 10.12 -1.74 7.28
C ILE A 24 10.94 -2.01 6.02
N LEU A 25 10.50 -1.48 4.88
CA LEU A 25 11.18 -1.71 3.60
C LEU A 25 12.58 -1.10 3.56
N GLY A 26 12.73 0.11 4.07
CA GLY A 26 14.01 0.80 4.15
C GLY A 26 15.04 0.00 4.94
N THR A 27 14.60 -0.62 6.04
CA THR A 27 15.48 -1.44 6.90
C THR A 27 15.72 -2.83 6.33
N LEU A 28 14.68 -3.48 5.81
CA LEU A 28 14.76 -4.81 5.20
C LEU A 28 15.69 -4.83 3.97
N LEU A 29 15.60 -3.80 3.14
CA LEU A 29 16.41 -3.63 1.93
C LEU A 29 17.72 -2.85 2.19
N ASP A 30 17.95 -2.37 3.43
CA ASP A 30 19.11 -1.58 3.84
C ASP A 30 19.34 -0.37 2.92
N ILE A 31 18.26 0.39 2.68
CA ILE A 31 18.28 1.56 1.80
C ILE A 31 18.91 2.71 2.56
N GLU A 32 20.00 3.25 2.03
CA GLU A 32 20.69 4.42 2.59
C GLU A 32 19.72 5.61 2.77
N GLY A 33 19.78 6.25 3.93
CA GLY A 33 18.89 7.36 4.31
C GLY A 33 17.47 6.94 4.72
N LYS A 34 17.08 5.65 4.56
CA LYS A 34 15.76 5.13 4.98
C LYS A 34 15.87 4.02 6.02
N THR A 35 16.99 3.30 6.04
CA THR A 35 17.20 2.23 7.01
C THR A 35 17.21 2.79 8.43
N LYS A 36 16.54 2.09 9.35
CA LYS A 36 16.57 2.37 10.79
C LYS A 36 17.75 1.65 11.49
N ASP A 37 18.48 0.83 10.75
CA ASP A 37 19.68 0.13 11.22
C ASP A 37 20.95 0.93 10.91
N THR A 38 21.08 2.08 11.54
CA THR A 38 22.24 2.97 11.40
C THR A 38 23.35 2.62 12.37
N VAL A 39 24.55 3.20 12.16
CA VAL A 39 25.66 3.10 13.12
C VAL A 39 25.23 3.63 14.51
N ASN A 40 24.55 4.77 14.56
CA ASN A 40 24.06 5.34 15.81
C ASN A 40 23.06 4.40 16.50
N ALA A 41 22.12 3.81 15.75
CA ALA A 41 21.20 2.82 16.31
C ALA A 41 21.92 1.58 16.92
N ARG A 42 23.08 1.23 16.39
CA ARG A 42 23.93 0.16 16.95
C ARG A 42 24.72 0.61 18.18
N LEU A 43 25.11 1.87 18.25
CA LEU A 43 25.69 2.46 19.45
C LEU A 43 24.65 2.56 20.58
N ASP A 44 23.40 2.94 20.27
CA ASP A 44 22.31 2.92 21.24
C ASP A 44 22.11 1.53 21.86
N LEU A 45 22.19 0.45 21.04
CA LEU A 45 22.12 -0.93 21.55
C LEU A 45 23.29 -1.27 22.49
N LEU A 46 24.47 -0.72 22.23
CA LEU A 46 25.64 -0.88 23.10
C LEU A 46 25.45 -0.14 24.42
N ASP A 47 25.02 1.13 24.38
CA ASP A 47 24.76 1.96 25.56
C ASP A 47 23.67 1.35 26.45
N MET A 48 22.62 0.81 25.85
CA MET A 48 21.53 0.11 26.52
C MET A 48 21.93 -1.29 27.01
N ARG A 49 23.10 -1.78 26.63
CA ARG A 49 23.61 -3.13 26.94
C ARG A 49 22.69 -4.28 26.54
N ILE A 50 21.98 -4.12 25.44
CA ILE A 50 21.08 -5.13 24.86
C ILE A 50 21.63 -5.65 23.53
N ARG A 51 21.28 -6.87 23.15
CA ARG A 51 21.62 -7.52 21.88
C ARG A 51 23.14 -7.49 21.55
N PRO A 52 24.02 -8.07 22.37
CA PRO A 52 25.47 -8.01 22.17
C PRO A 52 25.94 -8.51 20.79
N ASN A 53 25.19 -9.43 20.19
CA ASN A 53 25.45 -9.97 18.84
C ASN A 53 25.26 -8.93 17.72
N GLN A 54 24.62 -7.82 18.00
CA GLN A 54 24.38 -6.71 17.05
C GLN A 54 25.29 -5.50 17.30
N HIS A 55 26.11 -5.51 18.37
CA HIS A 55 27.05 -4.44 18.64
C HIS A 55 28.07 -4.30 17.52
N LEU A 56 28.53 -3.08 17.29
CA LEU A 56 29.57 -2.80 16.32
C LEU A 56 30.86 -3.54 16.68
N LYS A 57 31.54 -4.07 15.66
CA LYS A 57 32.86 -4.73 15.83
C LYS A 57 33.91 -3.85 15.21
N GLU A 58 34.97 -3.60 15.93
CA GLU A 58 36.17 -2.96 15.42
C GLU A 58 37.00 -3.99 14.61
N ASP A 59 37.31 -3.64 13.38
CA ASP A 59 38.13 -4.44 12.47
C ASP A 59 39.24 -3.53 11.94
N GLY A 60 40.30 -3.41 12.74
CA GLY A 60 41.39 -2.45 12.52
C GLY A 60 40.89 -1.00 12.58
N ASN A 61 41.06 -0.22 11.48
CA ASN A 61 40.62 1.16 11.37
C ASN A 61 39.16 1.31 10.88
N THR A 62 38.43 0.21 10.67
CA THR A 62 37.07 0.21 10.18
C THR A 62 36.10 -0.37 11.20
N VAL A 63 34.90 0.23 11.28
CA VAL A 63 33.82 -0.29 12.13
C VAL A 63 32.91 -1.16 11.28
N ARG A 64 32.84 -2.44 11.63
CA ARG A 64 31.97 -3.40 10.95
C ARG A 64 30.64 -3.54 11.67
N LYS A 65 29.55 -3.39 10.92
CA LYS A 65 28.17 -3.64 11.38
C LYS A 65 27.82 -5.12 11.18
N PRO A 66 27.60 -5.91 12.26
CA PRO A 66 27.15 -7.30 12.13
C PRO A 66 25.79 -7.37 11.44
N LYS A 67 25.57 -8.44 10.66
CA LYS A 67 24.27 -8.66 10.01
C LYS A 67 23.19 -8.89 11.05
N ALA A 68 22.02 -8.27 10.83
CA ALA A 68 20.83 -8.47 11.63
C ALA A 68 19.81 -9.37 10.91
N CYS A 69 18.95 -10.04 11.67
CA CYS A 69 17.93 -10.95 11.16
C CYS A 69 16.79 -10.22 10.41
N TYR A 70 16.76 -8.89 10.48
CA TYR A 70 15.79 -8.04 9.79
C TYR A 70 16.35 -7.35 8.54
N VAL A 71 17.57 -7.72 8.10
CA VAL A 71 18.19 -7.18 6.89
C VAL A 71 18.45 -8.31 5.91
N LEU A 72 17.89 -8.23 4.72
CA LEU A 72 18.14 -9.21 3.64
C LEU A 72 19.56 -9.08 3.08
N ALA A 73 20.17 -10.21 2.71
CA ALA A 73 21.38 -10.20 1.92
C ALA A 73 21.15 -9.62 0.51
N LYS A 74 22.20 -9.15 -0.15
CA LYS A 74 22.10 -8.46 -1.44
C LYS A 74 21.35 -9.29 -2.50
N GLU A 75 21.64 -10.59 -2.58
CA GLU A 75 21.01 -11.51 -3.51
C GLU A 75 19.49 -11.61 -3.25
N LYS A 76 19.11 -11.71 -1.98
CA LYS A 76 17.72 -11.81 -1.56
C LYS A 76 16.95 -10.49 -1.71
N ARG A 77 17.64 -9.34 -1.62
CA ARG A 77 17.04 -8.04 -1.94
C ARG A 77 16.67 -7.97 -3.42
N ILE A 78 17.55 -8.39 -4.30
CA ILE A 78 17.31 -8.44 -5.75
C ILE A 78 16.16 -9.39 -6.08
N GLU A 79 16.12 -10.56 -5.45
CA GLU A 79 15.05 -11.54 -5.62
C GLU A 79 13.69 -10.97 -5.20
N LEU A 80 13.61 -10.32 -4.02
CA LEU A 80 12.39 -9.64 -3.56
C LEU A 80 11.98 -8.51 -4.50
N CYS A 81 12.92 -7.69 -4.95
CA CYS A 81 12.64 -6.62 -5.90
C CYS A 81 12.15 -7.16 -7.25
N ASN A 82 12.70 -8.27 -7.74
CA ASN A 82 12.23 -8.92 -8.96
C ASN A 82 10.82 -9.49 -8.79
N PHE A 83 10.52 -10.09 -7.64
CA PHE A 83 9.16 -10.50 -7.30
C PHE A 83 8.21 -9.30 -7.36
N LEU A 84 8.55 -8.18 -6.71
CA LEU A 84 7.72 -6.98 -6.74
C LEU A 84 7.55 -6.39 -8.16
N LYS A 85 8.58 -6.49 -9.02
CA LYS A 85 8.49 -6.09 -10.45
C LYS A 85 7.53 -6.96 -11.24
N SER A 86 7.42 -8.24 -10.92
CA SER A 86 6.57 -9.18 -11.64
C SER A 86 5.07 -9.01 -11.37
N ILE A 87 4.73 -8.29 -10.28
CA ILE A 87 3.33 -8.13 -9.87
C ILE A 87 2.59 -7.21 -10.85
N LYS A 88 1.50 -7.72 -11.39
CA LYS A 88 0.57 -6.97 -12.22
C LYS A 88 -0.74 -6.80 -11.45
N PHE A 89 -1.22 -5.57 -11.33
CA PHE A 89 -2.50 -5.27 -10.73
C PHE A 89 -3.59 -5.13 -11.77
N PRO A 90 -4.84 -5.45 -11.44
CA PRO A 90 -5.99 -5.12 -12.25
C PRO A 90 -6.04 -3.61 -12.54
N HIS A 91 -6.68 -3.25 -13.67
CA HIS A 91 -6.82 -1.85 -14.04
C HIS A 91 -7.55 -1.05 -12.94
N GLY A 92 -7.02 0.12 -12.61
CA GLY A 92 -7.60 1.00 -11.61
C GLY A 92 -7.38 0.60 -10.14
N TYR A 93 -6.85 -0.59 -9.87
CA TYR A 93 -6.65 -1.06 -8.50
C TYR A 93 -5.42 -0.43 -7.82
N ALA A 94 -4.25 -0.47 -8.45
CA ALA A 94 -3.02 0.08 -7.92
C ALA A 94 -2.05 0.51 -9.02
N ALA A 95 -1.07 1.35 -8.67
CA ALA A 95 -0.03 1.76 -9.59
C ALA A 95 0.95 0.60 -9.89
N ASN A 96 1.60 0.67 -11.06
CA ASN A 96 2.62 -0.30 -11.43
C ASN A 96 3.86 -0.18 -10.54
N LEU A 97 4.07 -1.14 -9.64
CA LEU A 97 5.20 -1.19 -8.70
C LEU A 97 6.55 -1.30 -9.42
N ALA A 98 6.60 -1.90 -10.62
CA ALA A 98 7.85 -2.04 -11.37
C ALA A 98 8.52 -0.68 -11.65
N LYS A 99 7.72 0.40 -11.79
CA LYS A 99 8.23 1.78 -11.97
C LYS A 99 8.87 2.38 -10.70
N ARG A 100 8.67 1.75 -9.53
CA ARG A 100 9.19 2.19 -8.23
C ARG A 100 10.46 1.45 -7.80
N ILE A 101 10.88 0.49 -8.59
CA ILE A 101 12.05 -0.33 -8.32
C ILE A 101 13.19 0.12 -9.23
N SER A 102 14.36 0.35 -8.66
CA SER A 102 15.55 0.76 -9.39
C SER A 102 15.92 -0.23 -10.50
N SER A 103 16.64 0.23 -11.51
CA SER A 103 17.07 -0.59 -12.66
C SER A 103 17.92 -1.78 -12.22
N ASP A 104 18.79 -1.57 -11.25
CA ASP A 104 19.65 -2.62 -10.64
C ASP A 104 18.88 -3.61 -9.74
N GLY A 105 17.59 -3.38 -9.51
CA GLY A 105 16.74 -4.23 -8.68
C GLY A 105 17.09 -4.25 -7.20
N SER A 106 17.85 -3.26 -6.70
CA SER A 106 18.33 -3.26 -5.31
C SER A 106 17.53 -2.36 -4.37
N LYS A 107 16.75 -1.42 -4.92
CA LYS A 107 16.07 -0.37 -4.13
C LYS A 107 14.64 -0.16 -4.58
N VAL A 108 13.78 0.16 -3.62
CA VAL A 108 12.39 0.61 -3.85
C VAL A 108 12.30 2.08 -3.47
N GLN A 109 11.81 2.93 -4.39
CA GLN A 109 11.78 4.38 -4.20
C GLN A 109 10.47 4.99 -4.69
N GLY A 110 10.07 6.12 -4.08
CA GLY A 110 8.95 6.91 -4.53
C GLY A 110 7.60 6.21 -4.43
N LEU A 111 7.44 5.25 -3.50
CA LEU A 111 6.15 4.66 -3.17
C LEU A 111 5.20 5.76 -2.70
N LYS A 112 4.00 5.75 -3.24
CA LYS A 112 2.92 6.60 -2.77
C LYS A 112 2.17 5.92 -1.62
N THR A 113 1.34 6.67 -0.92
CA THR A 113 0.57 6.20 0.23
C THR A 113 -0.23 4.93 -0.09
N HIS A 114 -0.95 4.93 -1.22
CA HIS A 114 -1.72 3.76 -1.65
C HIS A 114 -0.83 2.57 -2.06
N ASP A 115 0.36 2.81 -2.62
CA ASP A 115 1.30 1.72 -2.94
C ASP A 115 1.74 1.01 -1.65
N CYS A 116 2.05 1.78 -0.59
CA CYS A 116 2.42 1.24 0.72
C CYS A 116 1.27 0.47 1.37
N HIS A 117 0.04 0.98 1.26
CA HIS A 117 -1.17 0.32 1.74
C HIS A 117 -1.35 -1.08 1.13
N VAL A 118 -1.32 -1.18 -0.19
CA VAL A 118 -1.43 -2.47 -0.89
C VAL A 118 -0.25 -3.37 -0.57
N LEU A 119 0.96 -2.79 -0.51
CA LEU A 119 2.18 -3.53 -0.27
C LEU A 119 2.18 -4.16 1.13
N LEU A 120 1.97 -3.38 2.18
CA LEU A 120 2.01 -3.85 3.57
C LEU A 120 0.91 -4.86 3.87
N GLN A 121 -0.30 -4.60 3.39
CA GLN A 121 -1.46 -5.44 3.74
C GLN A 121 -1.54 -6.75 2.98
N ARG A 122 -0.99 -6.82 1.75
CA ARG A 122 -1.22 -7.96 0.85
C ARG A 122 0.05 -8.55 0.28
N ILE A 123 0.92 -7.71 -0.26
CA ILE A 123 2.03 -8.17 -1.10
C ILE A 123 3.24 -8.58 -0.26
N LEU A 124 3.61 -7.76 0.72
CA LEU A 124 4.82 -7.98 1.51
C LEU A 124 4.77 -9.28 2.33
N PRO A 125 3.67 -9.61 3.03
CA PRO A 125 3.54 -10.89 3.71
C PRO A 125 3.69 -12.09 2.77
N THR A 126 3.09 -12.01 1.58
CA THR A 126 3.19 -13.08 0.57
C THR A 126 4.62 -13.20 0.03
N GLY A 127 5.23 -12.08 -0.34
CA GLY A 127 6.58 -12.03 -0.89
C GLY A 127 7.66 -12.48 0.09
N LEU A 128 7.52 -12.14 1.37
CA LEU A 128 8.51 -12.48 2.39
C LEU A 128 8.49 -13.96 2.80
N ARG A 129 7.42 -14.69 2.55
CA ARG A 129 7.30 -16.10 2.95
C ARG A 129 8.44 -16.96 2.43
N GLY A 130 8.92 -16.70 1.20
CA GLY A 130 10.01 -17.43 0.58
C GLY A 130 11.41 -17.11 1.15
N PHE A 131 11.53 -16.09 2.00
CA PHE A 131 12.80 -15.63 2.57
C PHE A 131 12.99 -15.99 4.05
N VAL A 132 12.03 -16.73 4.63
CA VAL A 132 12.08 -17.14 6.04
C VAL A 132 13.09 -18.26 6.21
N GLU A 133 14.05 -18.08 7.10
CA GLU A 133 15.11 -19.06 7.42
C GLU A 133 15.10 -19.37 8.92
N LYS A 134 15.36 -20.64 9.29
CA LYS A 134 15.53 -21.07 10.70
C LYS A 134 16.73 -20.38 11.37
N LYS A 135 17.82 -20.21 10.59
CA LYS A 135 18.99 -19.41 10.99
C LYS A 135 19.24 -18.40 9.87
N PRO A 136 18.83 -17.13 10.02
CA PRO A 136 18.86 -16.17 8.93
C PRO A 136 20.30 -15.78 8.58
N VAL A 137 20.84 -16.41 7.56
CA VAL A 137 22.14 -16.07 6.97
C VAL A 137 21.95 -15.10 5.79
N LEU A 138 21.02 -15.40 4.90
CA LEU A 138 20.69 -14.58 3.72
C LEU A 138 19.28 -13.96 3.81
N GLY A 139 18.34 -14.66 4.43
CA GLY A 139 16.95 -14.29 4.59
C GLY A 139 16.64 -13.55 5.90
N ILE A 140 15.43 -13.71 6.39
CA ILE A 140 14.88 -13.10 7.61
C ILE A 140 14.49 -14.16 8.63
N CYS A 141 14.35 -13.76 9.92
CA CYS A 141 13.84 -14.66 10.95
C CYS A 141 12.32 -14.86 10.83
N GLY A 142 11.83 -16.03 11.27
CA GLY A 142 10.39 -16.34 11.24
C GLY A 142 9.55 -15.37 12.05
N GLU A 143 10.04 -14.96 13.23
CA GLU A 143 9.35 -13.99 14.10
C GLU A 143 9.10 -12.65 13.38
N LEU A 144 10.06 -12.17 12.59
CA LEU A 144 9.88 -10.95 11.80
C LEU A 144 8.79 -11.12 10.74
N TYR A 145 8.82 -12.23 10.02
CA TYR A 145 7.81 -12.55 9.02
C TYR A 145 6.40 -12.58 9.62
N GLU A 146 6.23 -13.32 10.71
CA GLU A 146 4.94 -13.43 11.41
C GLU A 146 4.46 -12.06 11.89
N THR A 147 5.36 -11.26 12.48
CA THR A 147 5.01 -9.92 12.99
C THR A 147 4.61 -8.96 11.87
N ILE A 148 5.29 -9.01 10.71
CA ILE A 148 4.90 -8.19 9.53
C ILE A 148 3.54 -8.66 8.98
N ALA A 149 3.28 -9.96 8.96
CA ALA A 149 2.01 -10.51 8.52
C ALA A 149 0.86 -10.10 9.46
N GLU A 150 1.08 -10.14 10.78
CA GLU A 150 0.13 -9.66 11.79
C GLU A 150 -0.14 -8.15 11.64
N LEU A 151 0.90 -7.36 11.42
CA LEU A 151 0.78 -5.92 11.19
C LEU A 151 -0.01 -5.61 9.92
N GLY A 152 0.27 -6.32 8.83
CA GLY A 152 -0.50 -6.20 7.58
C GLY A 152 -1.97 -6.59 7.76
N LYS A 153 -2.25 -7.63 8.56
CA LYS A 153 -3.61 -8.03 8.92
C LYS A 153 -4.29 -6.96 9.77
N PHE A 154 -3.59 -6.38 10.75
CA PHE A 154 -4.09 -5.28 11.57
C PHE A 154 -4.58 -4.10 10.71
N PHE A 155 -3.75 -3.58 9.82
CA PHE A 155 -4.14 -2.47 8.94
C PHE A 155 -5.27 -2.85 7.99
N ARG A 156 -5.28 -4.07 7.46
CA ARG A 156 -6.35 -4.55 6.57
C ARG A 156 -7.70 -4.60 7.28
N GLU A 157 -7.75 -5.11 8.51
CA GLU A 157 -8.98 -5.16 9.30
C GLU A 157 -9.40 -3.76 9.75
N LEU A 158 -8.45 -2.92 10.16
CA LEU A 158 -8.67 -1.53 10.55
C LEU A 158 -9.29 -0.69 9.41
N CYS A 159 -8.83 -0.92 8.17
CA CYS A 159 -9.32 -0.25 6.96
C CYS A 159 -10.54 -0.95 6.33
N SER A 160 -11.15 -1.91 7.01
CA SER A 160 -12.36 -2.59 6.51
C SER A 160 -13.54 -1.62 6.42
N ARG A 161 -14.41 -1.83 5.41
CA ARG A 161 -15.65 -1.05 5.27
C ARG A 161 -16.67 -1.40 6.36
N ASN A 162 -16.67 -2.65 6.79
CA ASN A 162 -17.57 -3.15 7.84
C ASN A 162 -16.78 -3.34 9.13
N LEU A 163 -16.97 -2.42 10.06
CA LEU A 163 -16.31 -2.44 11.36
C LEU A 163 -17.28 -2.92 12.44
N ARG A 164 -16.81 -3.87 13.25
CA ARG A 164 -17.53 -4.37 14.41
C ARG A 164 -16.76 -3.95 15.66
N ILE A 165 -17.48 -3.58 16.71
CA ILE A 165 -16.88 -3.11 17.97
C ILE A 165 -15.98 -4.17 18.62
N ASP A 166 -16.40 -5.44 18.58
CA ASP A 166 -15.60 -6.56 19.11
C ASP A 166 -14.27 -6.73 18.35
N VAL A 167 -14.29 -6.54 17.03
CA VAL A 167 -13.07 -6.56 16.20
C VAL A 167 -12.16 -5.39 16.56
N ILE A 168 -12.69 -4.17 16.69
CA ILE A 168 -11.89 -2.99 17.05
C ILE A 168 -11.25 -3.17 18.43
N ASN A 169 -11.99 -3.68 19.42
CA ASN A 169 -11.47 -3.96 20.76
C ASN A 169 -10.38 -5.06 20.75
N ARG A 170 -10.45 -6.02 19.83
CA ARG A 170 -9.38 -6.98 19.59
C ARG A 170 -8.16 -6.28 18.99
N LEU A 171 -8.34 -5.49 17.92
CA LEU A 171 -7.26 -4.76 17.25
C LEU A 171 -6.51 -3.84 18.22
N LYS A 172 -7.21 -3.22 19.19
CA LYS A 172 -6.59 -2.41 20.22
C LYS A 172 -5.59 -3.20 21.07
N ARG A 173 -5.87 -4.45 21.40
CA ARG A 173 -4.94 -5.32 22.12
C ARG A 173 -3.83 -5.84 21.22
N ASP A 174 -4.19 -6.23 20.01
CA ASP A 174 -3.27 -6.85 19.05
C ASP A 174 -2.15 -5.90 18.64
N ILE A 175 -2.44 -4.61 18.40
CA ILE A 175 -1.41 -3.64 17.99
C ILE A 175 -0.32 -3.49 19.03
N VAL A 176 -0.66 -3.49 20.31
CA VAL A 176 0.32 -3.39 21.40
C VAL A 176 1.25 -4.61 21.37
N LEU A 177 0.70 -5.81 21.20
CA LEU A 177 1.48 -7.04 21.11
C LEU A 177 2.38 -7.07 19.88
N ILE A 178 1.86 -6.60 18.72
CA ILE A 178 2.62 -6.49 17.49
C ILE A 178 3.81 -5.54 17.68
N LEU A 179 3.60 -4.37 18.27
CA LEU A 179 4.69 -3.41 18.54
C LEU A 179 5.72 -3.99 19.51
N CYS A 180 5.32 -4.70 20.57
CA CYS A 180 6.24 -5.39 21.46
C CYS A 180 7.06 -6.47 20.74
N LYS A 181 6.46 -7.20 19.77
CA LYS A 181 7.21 -8.16 18.94
C LYS A 181 8.21 -7.44 18.04
N LEU A 182 7.82 -6.33 17.41
CA LEU A 182 8.73 -5.51 16.60
C LEU A 182 9.88 -4.96 17.44
N GLU A 183 9.61 -4.52 18.68
CA GLU A 183 10.63 -4.02 19.59
C GLU A 183 11.68 -5.07 19.97
N LYS A 184 11.29 -6.34 20.05
CA LYS A 184 12.25 -7.44 20.27
C LYS A 184 13.19 -7.64 19.06
N ILE A 185 12.77 -7.23 17.87
CA ILE A 185 13.48 -7.50 16.62
C ILE A 185 14.27 -6.27 16.17
N TYR A 186 13.59 -5.11 16.00
CA TYR A 186 14.17 -3.88 15.47
C TYR A 186 14.90 -3.05 16.54
N PRO A 187 15.91 -2.25 16.18
CA PRO A 187 16.56 -1.34 17.12
C PRO A 187 15.61 -0.24 17.59
N PRO A 188 15.86 0.42 18.75
CA PRO A 188 15.02 1.49 19.27
C PRO A 188 14.75 2.62 18.28
N ALA A 189 15.70 2.94 17.40
CA ALA A 189 15.55 3.96 16.35
C ALA A 189 14.43 3.65 15.32
N PHE A 190 13.88 2.43 15.31
CA PHE A 190 12.71 2.09 14.51
C PHE A 190 11.42 2.73 15.04
N PHE A 191 11.34 2.95 16.35
CA PHE A 191 10.13 3.39 17.05
C PHE A 191 10.08 4.93 17.10
N ASP A 192 9.69 5.52 15.97
CA ASP A 192 9.37 6.93 15.90
C ASP A 192 7.90 7.21 16.27
N VAL A 193 7.54 8.49 16.26
CA VAL A 193 6.17 8.92 16.59
C VAL A 193 5.11 8.25 15.69
N MET A 194 5.42 7.98 14.42
CA MET A 194 4.47 7.40 13.48
C MET A 194 4.13 5.94 13.84
N VAL A 195 5.13 5.18 14.30
CA VAL A 195 4.92 3.82 14.81
C VAL A 195 4.07 3.85 16.09
N HIS A 196 4.35 4.78 17.00
CA HIS A 196 3.57 4.96 18.23
C HIS A 196 2.10 5.30 17.93
N LEU A 197 1.83 6.18 16.97
CA LEU A 197 0.46 6.58 16.65
C LEU A 197 -0.46 5.41 16.24
N ALA A 198 0.09 4.29 15.78
CA ALA A 198 -0.70 3.10 15.45
C ALA A 198 -1.50 2.56 16.65
N VAL A 199 -1.01 2.77 17.90
CA VAL A 199 -1.70 2.35 19.13
C VAL A 199 -3.03 3.08 19.32
N HIS A 200 -3.12 4.32 18.87
CA HIS A 200 -4.29 5.18 19.06
C HIS A 200 -5.37 5.00 17.98
N LEU A 201 -5.05 4.36 16.87
CA LEU A 201 -5.97 4.22 15.73
C LEU A 201 -7.27 3.48 16.09
N PRO A 202 -7.26 2.35 16.83
CA PRO A 202 -8.50 1.68 17.20
C PRO A 202 -9.42 2.53 18.07
N ASP A 203 -8.88 3.28 19.04
CA ASP A 203 -9.68 4.19 19.88
C ASP A 203 -10.26 5.33 19.06
N GLN A 204 -9.50 5.88 18.14
CA GLN A 204 -10.00 6.92 17.26
C GLN A 204 -11.16 6.42 16.40
N ILE A 205 -11.09 5.22 15.84
CA ILE A 205 -12.17 4.65 15.01
C ILE A 205 -13.46 4.46 15.83
N LEU A 206 -13.38 4.12 17.10
CA LEU A 206 -14.55 4.06 17.98
C LEU A 206 -15.26 5.42 18.12
N LEU A 207 -14.50 6.52 17.99
CA LEU A 207 -15.03 7.88 18.13
C LEU A 207 -15.45 8.49 16.78
N THR A 208 -14.71 8.22 15.71
CA THR A 208 -14.88 8.89 14.41
C THR A 208 -15.52 8.01 13.34
N GLY A 209 -15.66 6.71 13.60
CA GLY A 209 -16.14 5.74 12.60
C GLY A 209 -15.07 5.27 11.63
N PRO A 210 -15.48 4.71 10.48
CA PRO A 210 -14.58 4.12 9.50
C PRO A 210 -13.51 5.09 8.99
N VAL A 211 -12.26 4.60 8.89
CA VAL A 211 -11.08 5.41 8.52
C VAL A 211 -11.19 6.11 7.18
N GLN A 212 -12.02 5.60 6.25
CA GLN A 212 -12.22 6.15 4.92
C GLN A 212 -12.72 7.60 4.95
N TYR A 213 -13.48 7.98 5.99
CA TYR A 213 -13.99 9.34 6.15
C TYR A 213 -12.93 10.31 6.69
N GLY A 214 -11.85 9.80 7.30
CA GLY A 214 -10.73 10.58 7.80
C GLY A 214 -9.51 10.62 6.86
N TRP A 215 -9.56 9.95 5.71
CA TRP A 215 -8.43 9.93 4.78
C TRP A 215 -8.15 11.29 4.15
N MET A 216 -6.91 11.73 4.24
CA MET A 216 -6.45 12.98 3.61
C MET A 216 -6.17 12.83 2.11
N TYR A 217 -6.05 11.61 1.62
CA TYR A 217 -5.74 11.30 0.22
C TYR A 217 -6.67 11.98 -0.83
N PRO A 218 -8.01 12.11 -0.65
CA PRO A 218 -8.85 12.87 -1.58
C PRO A 218 -8.49 14.36 -1.59
N ILE A 219 -8.19 14.92 -0.41
CA ILE A 219 -7.78 16.32 -0.23
C ILE A 219 -6.40 16.55 -0.85
N GLU A 220 -5.41 15.67 -0.57
CA GLU A 220 -4.08 15.75 -1.18
C GLU A 220 -4.15 15.70 -2.71
N ARG A 221 -5.00 14.85 -3.29
CA ARG A 221 -5.22 14.80 -4.72
C ARG A 221 -5.76 16.11 -5.26
N ARG A 222 -6.72 16.72 -4.58
CA ARG A 222 -7.28 18.04 -4.96
C ARG A 222 -6.24 19.14 -4.84
N MET A 223 -5.45 19.15 -3.76
CA MET A 223 -4.33 20.08 -3.58
C MET A 223 -3.27 19.91 -4.67
N GLY A 224 -2.99 18.67 -5.09
CA GLY A 224 -2.13 18.39 -6.22
C GLY A 224 -2.63 19.02 -7.53
N THR A 225 -3.95 18.96 -7.77
CA THR A 225 -4.59 19.63 -8.93
C THR A 225 -4.40 21.14 -8.85
N PHE A 226 -4.65 21.76 -7.70
CA PHE A 226 -4.44 23.19 -7.51
C PHE A 226 -2.98 23.60 -7.70
N LYS A 227 -2.04 22.82 -7.16
CA LYS A 227 -0.60 23.06 -7.37
C LYS A 227 -0.22 23.06 -8.85
N ASN A 228 -0.79 22.14 -9.64
CA ASN A 228 -0.54 22.06 -11.08
C ASN A 228 -1.18 23.22 -11.85
N SER A 229 -2.23 23.83 -11.31
CA SER A 229 -2.90 25.00 -11.90
C SER A 229 -2.15 26.31 -11.60
N MET A 230 -1.21 26.29 -10.69
CA MET A 230 -0.45 27.48 -10.27
C MET A 230 0.55 27.92 -11.35
N ARG A 231 0.24 28.95 -12.10
CA ARG A 231 1.13 29.55 -13.12
C ARG A 231 2.02 30.66 -12.52
N ASN A 232 1.41 31.53 -11.72
CA ASN A 232 2.11 32.64 -11.06
C ASN A 232 2.34 32.32 -9.58
N ARG A 233 3.59 32.11 -9.19
CA ARG A 233 3.97 31.79 -7.80
C ARG A 233 3.86 32.98 -6.84
N ALA A 234 3.85 34.22 -7.37
CA ALA A 234 3.69 35.41 -6.54
C ALA A 234 2.23 35.68 -6.17
N ARG A 235 1.29 35.16 -6.97
CA ARG A 235 -0.16 35.25 -6.74
C ARG A 235 -0.82 33.92 -7.06
N PRO A 236 -0.56 32.88 -6.23
CA PRO A 236 -1.03 31.52 -6.50
C PRO A 236 -2.57 31.42 -6.51
N GLU A 237 -3.26 32.18 -5.63
CA GLU A 237 -4.70 32.22 -5.48
C GLU A 237 -5.41 32.62 -6.78
N GLY A 238 -4.91 33.65 -7.46
CA GLY A 238 -5.48 34.10 -8.75
C GLY A 238 -5.37 33.03 -9.83
N SER A 239 -4.19 32.42 -9.97
CA SER A 239 -3.96 31.32 -10.92
C SER A 239 -4.85 30.11 -10.67
N ILE A 240 -5.07 29.75 -9.38
CA ILE A 240 -5.92 28.62 -8.99
C ILE A 240 -7.38 28.93 -9.29
N VAL A 241 -7.88 30.15 -8.96
CA VAL A 241 -9.27 30.55 -9.21
C VAL A 241 -9.56 30.60 -10.70
N GLU A 242 -8.67 31.17 -11.52
CA GLU A 242 -8.84 31.21 -12.98
C GLU A 242 -8.90 29.79 -13.59
N ALA A 243 -7.99 28.90 -13.19
CA ALA A 243 -7.98 27.54 -13.68
C ALA A 243 -9.21 26.74 -13.22
N TYR A 244 -9.68 26.99 -11.99
CA TYR A 244 -10.90 26.37 -11.47
C TYR A 244 -12.12 26.83 -12.24
N ALA A 245 -12.32 28.15 -12.38
CA ALA A 245 -13.43 28.73 -13.12
C ALA A 245 -13.45 28.26 -14.59
N ALA A 246 -12.30 28.24 -15.26
CA ALA A 246 -12.19 27.74 -16.62
C ALA A 246 -12.60 26.26 -16.72
N THR A 247 -12.17 25.42 -15.76
CA THR A 247 -12.50 24.00 -15.73
C THR A 247 -14.01 23.80 -15.50
N ASP A 248 -14.61 24.54 -14.57
CA ASP A 248 -16.05 24.46 -14.31
C ASP A 248 -16.87 24.94 -15.50
N THR A 249 -16.46 26.05 -16.12
CA THR A 249 -17.12 26.58 -17.33
C THR A 249 -17.06 25.55 -18.46
N LEU A 250 -15.88 24.98 -18.75
CA LEU A 250 -15.73 23.96 -19.78
C LEU A 250 -16.55 22.69 -19.46
N THR A 251 -16.59 22.27 -18.20
CA THR A 251 -17.40 21.13 -17.78
C THR A 251 -18.89 21.41 -17.98
N PHE A 252 -19.33 22.60 -17.64
CA PHE A 252 -20.71 23.02 -17.85
C PHE A 252 -21.05 23.09 -19.35
N CYS A 253 -20.22 23.77 -20.14
CA CYS A 253 -20.42 23.87 -21.60
C CYS A 253 -20.43 22.50 -22.28
N SER A 254 -19.57 21.56 -21.84
CA SER A 254 -19.51 20.23 -22.44
C SER A 254 -20.81 19.43 -22.33
N ARG A 255 -21.67 19.76 -21.37
CA ARG A 255 -23.01 19.14 -21.22
C ARG A 255 -24.06 19.63 -22.24
N TYR A 256 -23.77 20.74 -22.90
CA TYR A 256 -24.66 21.35 -23.91
C TYR A 256 -24.11 21.16 -25.34
N ILE A 257 -22.93 20.59 -25.51
CA ILE A 257 -22.34 20.30 -26.83
C ILE A 257 -22.79 18.89 -27.20
N GLU A 258 -23.61 18.77 -28.22
CA GLU A 258 -23.99 17.49 -28.81
C GLU A 258 -22.94 17.04 -29.80
N ASP A 259 -22.81 15.72 -30.01
CA ASP A 259 -21.90 15.07 -30.98
C ASP A 259 -20.38 15.26 -30.74
N VAL A 260 -19.97 15.74 -29.56
CA VAL A 260 -18.57 15.86 -29.19
C VAL A 260 -18.27 15.08 -27.90
N ASP A 261 -17.51 14.02 -28.02
CA ASP A 261 -16.99 13.27 -26.88
C ASP A 261 -15.96 14.10 -26.12
N THR A 262 -16.34 14.55 -24.93
CA THR A 262 -15.42 15.17 -23.98
C THR A 262 -15.12 14.22 -22.82
N ARG A 263 -14.09 14.50 -22.06
CA ARG A 263 -13.79 13.69 -20.86
C ARG A 263 -14.90 13.76 -19.79
N PHE A 264 -15.85 14.67 -19.92
CA PHE A 264 -16.94 14.92 -18.95
C PHE A 264 -18.27 14.29 -19.35
N ASN A 265 -18.52 14.09 -20.67
CA ASN A 265 -19.71 13.49 -21.22
C ASN A 265 -19.46 12.14 -21.90
N ARG A 266 -18.19 11.67 -21.87
CA ARG A 266 -17.86 10.33 -22.34
C ARG A 266 -18.45 9.33 -21.36
N ASP A 267 -19.24 8.38 -21.86
CA ASP A 267 -19.74 7.26 -21.05
C ASP A 267 -18.63 6.59 -20.28
N ALA A 268 -18.90 6.23 -19.03
CA ALA A 268 -17.93 5.52 -18.19
C ALA A 268 -17.40 4.33 -19.00
N HIS A 269 -16.10 4.33 -19.25
CA HIS A 269 -15.42 3.39 -20.14
C HIS A 269 -15.91 1.95 -19.95
N GLY A 270 -16.61 1.41 -20.91
CA GLY A 270 -17.12 0.06 -20.91
C GLY A 270 -18.50 -0.13 -21.55
N ALA A 271 -19.25 0.94 -21.76
CA ALA A 271 -20.46 0.86 -22.59
C ALA A 271 -20.09 0.96 -24.08
N SER A 272 -19.53 -0.07 -24.66
CA SER A 272 -19.75 -0.36 -26.06
C SER A 272 -21.22 -0.73 -26.17
N GLY A 273 -21.97 0.05 -26.97
CA GLY A 273 -23.42 -0.06 -27.07
C GLY A 273 -23.93 -1.31 -27.78
N ASP A 274 -23.58 -2.45 -27.29
CA ASP A 274 -24.34 -3.66 -27.54
C ASP A 274 -25.35 -3.75 -26.39
N GLU A 275 -26.64 -3.54 -26.70
CA GLU A 275 -27.71 -3.88 -25.77
C GLU A 275 -27.51 -5.33 -25.31
N PRO A 276 -27.61 -5.62 -23.99
CA PRO A 276 -27.47 -6.96 -23.52
C PRO A 276 -28.50 -7.84 -24.21
N VAL A 277 -28.03 -8.83 -24.96
CA VAL A 277 -28.89 -9.88 -25.51
C VAL A 277 -29.42 -10.64 -24.29
N GLU A 278 -30.73 -10.80 -24.18
CA GLU A 278 -31.41 -11.42 -23.03
C GLU A 278 -30.94 -12.84 -22.67
N ASP A 279 -30.09 -13.45 -23.49
CA ASP A 279 -29.53 -14.81 -23.32
C ASP A 279 -28.04 -14.85 -22.98
N ASP A 280 -27.39 -13.71 -22.71
CA ASP A 280 -25.95 -13.71 -22.38
C ASP A 280 -25.71 -14.05 -20.92
N ILE A 281 -24.68 -14.90 -20.70
CA ILE A 281 -24.22 -15.30 -19.36
C ILE A 281 -23.72 -14.06 -18.60
N SER A 282 -24.21 -13.84 -17.39
CA SER A 282 -23.98 -12.63 -16.57
C SER A 282 -22.51 -12.25 -16.42
N VAL A 283 -21.61 -13.26 -16.38
CA VAL A 283 -20.16 -13.03 -16.24
C VAL A 283 -19.55 -12.28 -17.43
N PHE A 284 -20.18 -12.30 -18.60
CA PHE A 284 -19.72 -11.60 -19.82
C PHE A 284 -20.48 -10.29 -20.09
N MET A 285 -21.48 -9.94 -19.31
CA MET A 285 -22.27 -8.71 -19.50
C MET A 285 -21.47 -7.43 -19.16
N HIS A 286 -20.33 -7.53 -18.52
CA HIS A 286 -19.49 -6.39 -18.21
C HIS A 286 -18.54 -6.10 -19.37
N GLY A 287 -18.72 -4.95 -20.01
CA GLY A 287 -17.86 -4.50 -21.10
C GLY A 287 -16.37 -4.56 -20.74
N VAL A 288 -15.61 -5.34 -21.47
CA VAL A 288 -14.16 -5.50 -21.29
C VAL A 288 -13.43 -4.51 -22.16
N LYS A 289 -12.61 -3.64 -21.55
CA LYS A 289 -11.75 -2.71 -22.29
C LYS A 289 -10.36 -3.31 -22.50
N LEU A 290 -9.96 -3.46 -23.78
CA LEU A 290 -8.59 -3.78 -24.13
C LEU A 290 -7.65 -2.62 -23.75
N MET A 291 -6.58 -2.92 -23.00
CA MET A 291 -5.60 -1.95 -22.52
C MET A 291 -4.25 -2.21 -23.21
N GLY A 292 -3.83 -1.25 -24.05
CA GLY A 292 -2.55 -1.33 -24.76
C GLY A 292 -2.65 -1.98 -26.14
N GLY A 293 -1.50 -2.37 -26.72
CA GLY A 293 -1.46 -3.11 -27.99
C GLY A 293 -2.09 -4.48 -27.83
N SER A 294 -3.02 -4.86 -28.71
CA SER A 294 -3.64 -6.18 -28.71
C SER A 294 -2.90 -7.12 -29.65
N SER A 295 -2.61 -8.33 -29.18
CA SER A 295 -2.28 -9.47 -30.02
C SER A 295 -3.40 -10.50 -29.91
N VAL A 296 -3.72 -11.16 -31.03
CA VAL A 296 -4.69 -12.26 -31.02
C VAL A 296 -3.88 -13.55 -30.99
N ASP A 297 -3.88 -14.21 -29.83
CA ASP A 297 -3.26 -15.51 -29.66
C ASP A 297 -4.33 -16.57 -29.44
N ARG A 298 -4.03 -17.82 -29.82
CA ARG A 298 -4.89 -18.94 -29.44
C ARG A 298 -4.74 -19.21 -27.95
N ALA A 299 -5.87 -19.30 -27.25
CA ALA A 299 -5.86 -19.73 -25.85
C ALA A 299 -5.24 -21.12 -25.74
N SER A 300 -4.34 -21.31 -24.78
CA SER A 300 -3.84 -22.63 -24.42
C SER A 300 -4.90 -23.45 -23.70
N ASP A 301 -4.77 -24.78 -23.66
CA ASP A 301 -5.68 -25.64 -22.91
C ASP A 301 -5.72 -25.24 -21.42
N GLU A 302 -4.58 -24.83 -20.85
CA GLU A 302 -4.48 -24.30 -19.48
C GLU A 302 -5.27 -22.98 -19.29
N ASP A 303 -5.28 -22.10 -20.28
CA ASP A 303 -6.05 -20.86 -20.23
C ASP A 303 -7.55 -21.13 -20.37
N LEU A 304 -7.94 -22.13 -21.17
CA LEU A 304 -9.32 -22.57 -21.30
C LEU A 304 -9.82 -23.21 -19.99
N GLU A 305 -9.01 -24.03 -19.34
CA GLU A 305 -9.35 -24.60 -18.02
C GLU A 305 -9.55 -23.50 -16.96
N LYS A 306 -8.66 -22.49 -16.94
CA LYS A 306 -8.81 -21.32 -16.05
C LYS A 306 -10.08 -20.52 -16.35
N LEU A 307 -10.42 -20.35 -17.63
CA LEU A 307 -11.63 -19.65 -18.04
C LEU A 307 -12.88 -20.43 -17.61
N VAL A 308 -12.93 -21.73 -17.86
CA VAL A 308 -14.04 -22.59 -17.45
C VAL A 308 -14.20 -22.55 -15.92
N TRP A 309 -13.09 -22.69 -15.19
CA TRP A 309 -13.12 -22.60 -13.73
C TRP A 309 -13.65 -21.25 -13.26
N TYR A 310 -13.23 -20.15 -13.91
CA TYR A 310 -13.69 -18.81 -13.57
C TYR A 310 -15.20 -18.64 -13.80
N VAL A 311 -15.71 -19.09 -14.94
CA VAL A 311 -17.14 -19.05 -15.27
C VAL A 311 -17.94 -19.85 -14.26
N LEU A 312 -17.54 -21.11 -13.98
CA LEU A 312 -18.21 -21.99 -13.04
C LEU A 312 -18.31 -21.43 -11.61
N ASN A 313 -17.34 -20.60 -11.20
CA ASN A 313 -17.30 -20.06 -9.84
C ASN A 313 -17.79 -18.61 -9.71
N ASN A 314 -18.13 -17.93 -10.81
CA ASN A 314 -18.52 -16.51 -10.81
C ASN A 314 -19.77 -16.20 -11.65
N CYS A 315 -20.45 -17.22 -12.13
CA CYS A 315 -21.65 -17.10 -12.95
C CYS A 315 -22.87 -17.56 -12.15
N ASP A 316 -23.79 -16.65 -11.88
CA ASP A 316 -24.98 -16.95 -11.07
C ASP A 316 -25.88 -18.00 -11.72
N GLU A 317 -25.90 -18.07 -13.06
CA GLU A 317 -26.69 -19.01 -13.85
C GLU A 317 -26.19 -20.46 -13.70
N VAL A 318 -24.90 -20.63 -13.33
CA VAL A 318 -24.29 -21.96 -13.16
C VAL A 318 -24.50 -22.49 -11.74
N TYR A 319 -24.75 -21.61 -10.78
CA TYR A 319 -24.88 -21.96 -9.37
C TYR A 319 -25.90 -23.10 -9.07
N PRO A 320 -27.06 -23.18 -9.74
CA PRO A 320 -28.00 -24.26 -9.52
C PRO A 320 -27.53 -25.68 -9.99
N TYR A 321 -26.45 -25.72 -10.76
CA TYR A 321 -25.90 -26.96 -11.35
C TYR A 321 -24.59 -27.40 -10.68
N VAL A 322 -24.08 -26.61 -9.73
CA VAL A 322 -22.90 -26.93 -8.93
C VAL A 322 -23.36 -27.50 -7.60
N GLU A 323 -23.74 -28.80 -7.58
CA GLU A 323 -23.92 -29.63 -6.38
C GLU A 323 -22.76 -30.59 -6.19
#